data_caf47fa94ceea6500abe9f8028bbbca1
#
_entry.id   caf47fa94ceea6500abe9f8028bbbca1
#
_cell.length_a   1.000
_cell.length_b   1.000
_cell.length_c   1.000
_cell.angle_alpha   90.00
_cell.angle_beta   90.00
_cell.angle_gamma   90.00
#
_symmetry.space_group_name_H-M   'P 1'
#
loop_
_entity.id
_entity.type
_entity.pdbx_description
1 polymer ?
#
loop_
_entity_poly.entity_id
_entity_poly.type
_entity_poly.pdbx_seq_one_letter_code
_entity_poly.pdbx_strand_id
1 'polypeptide(L)'
;MKKYERIFVIVLDSLGIGAMPDSEKFGDVGVDTFGHILDKMGSLEIPNLKKLGMLNLHPAGNMQGVEKPIGRYMRVSEASNGKDTMTGHWEMMGIKTEKPFKTFTDTGFPPELIAELEKRCGKRVIGNKSASGTEIIEELGEEEIHTGAMIVYTSADSVLQICGNEETFDLQNLYRCCEIAREITLKDEWRVGRVIARPYVGKKKGEFRRTSNRHDYALKPTGLTALNALKDNGLDVIGVGKINDIFCGEGITKTYHSDSSVHGMEQTIQICKEDFRGLCFVNLVDFDALWGHRRNVEGYGKEIEKFDRNLGVLLEELREDDLLILTADHGNDPTYSGTDHTREYVPFLAYSKTMKEGGPLENEDTFSIIGASVADNFDVKMPEGTIGHSILEKLC
;
A
#
# COMPACT_ATOMS: atom_id res chain seq x y z
N MET A 1 24.77 -21.68 2.65
CA MET A 1 23.34 -21.42 2.86
C MET A 1 22.62 -21.68 1.57
N LYS A 2 21.44 -22.31 1.59
CA LYS A 2 20.63 -22.47 0.39
C LYS A 2 20.05 -21.10 0.05
N LYS A 3 20.27 -20.64 -1.20
CA LYS A 3 19.68 -19.38 -1.71
C LYS A 3 18.51 -19.71 -2.60
N TYR A 4 17.54 -18.81 -2.61
CA TYR A 4 16.33 -18.94 -3.41
C TYR A 4 16.56 -18.30 -4.80
N GLU A 5 16.06 -18.91 -5.85
CA GLU A 5 16.09 -18.31 -7.19
C GLU A 5 15.01 -17.24 -7.36
N ARG A 6 13.85 -17.44 -6.71
CA ARG A 6 12.72 -16.51 -6.78
C ARG A 6 12.18 -16.22 -5.38
N ILE A 7 11.88 -14.96 -5.13
CA ILE A 7 11.23 -14.53 -3.89
C ILE A 7 9.93 -13.83 -4.24
N PHE A 8 8.84 -14.27 -3.61
CA PHE A 8 7.52 -13.67 -3.72
C PHE A 8 7.20 -12.95 -2.42
N VAL A 9 7.03 -11.64 -2.47
CA VAL A 9 6.58 -10.82 -1.33
C VAL A 9 5.18 -10.33 -1.66
N ILE A 10 4.19 -10.79 -0.88
CA ILE A 10 2.78 -10.43 -1.05
C ILE A 10 2.32 -9.60 0.14
N VAL A 11 1.90 -8.38 -0.15
CA VAL A 11 1.36 -7.44 0.83
C VAL A 11 -0.16 -7.49 0.78
N LEU A 12 -0.78 -7.92 1.89
CA LEU A 12 -2.22 -7.80 2.13
C LEU A 12 -2.42 -6.38 2.68
N ASP A 13 -2.72 -5.45 1.79
CA ASP A 13 -2.80 -4.01 2.09
C ASP A 13 -3.69 -3.75 3.31
N SER A 14 -3.12 -3.17 4.35
CA SER A 14 -3.77 -2.85 5.63
C SER A 14 -4.12 -4.01 6.58
N LEU A 15 -3.60 -5.23 6.41
CA LEU A 15 -3.90 -6.33 7.34
C LEU A 15 -3.05 -6.27 8.62
N GLY A 16 -3.30 -5.28 9.48
CA GLY A 16 -2.67 -5.17 10.80
C GLY A 16 -3.08 -6.28 11.77
N ILE A 17 -2.28 -6.48 12.81
CA ILE A 17 -2.45 -7.52 13.84
C ILE A 17 -2.24 -6.97 15.27
N GLY A 18 -2.91 -5.86 15.56
CA GLY A 18 -2.93 -5.24 16.86
C GLY A 18 -2.03 -4.00 16.99
N ALA A 19 -2.45 -3.12 17.89
CA ALA A 19 -1.85 -1.81 18.11
C ALA A 19 -0.35 -1.90 18.42
N MET A 20 0.44 -1.06 17.76
CA MET A 20 1.85 -0.83 18.11
C MET A 20 1.98 -0.03 19.42
N PRO A 21 3.13 -0.11 20.12
CA PRO A 21 3.33 0.63 21.38
C PRO A 21 3.19 2.15 21.24
N ASP A 22 3.42 2.70 20.06
CA ASP A 22 3.31 4.12 19.76
C ASP A 22 1.97 4.52 19.11
N SER A 23 1.01 3.61 19.03
CA SER A 23 -0.31 3.84 18.42
C SER A 23 -1.07 5.01 19.03
N GLU A 24 -0.87 5.30 20.31
CA GLU A 24 -1.46 6.46 21.00
C GLU A 24 -1.08 7.79 20.32
N LYS A 25 0.14 7.91 19.79
CA LYS A 25 0.60 9.12 19.09
C LYS A 25 -0.16 9.37 17.80
N PHE A 26 -0.77 8.32 17.25
CA PHE A 26 -1.58 8.33 16.02
C PHE A 26 -3.09 8.35 16.32
N GLY A 27 -3.48 8.29 17.59
CA GLY A 27 -4.88 8.20 18.01
C GLY A 27 -5.49 6.79 17.84
N ASP A 28 -4.67 5.76 17.69
CA ASP A 28 -5.05 4.41 17.29
C ASP A 28 -4.99 3.42 18.47
N VAL A 29 -5.46 3.81 19.63
CA VAL A 29 -5.43 2.96 20.83
C VAL A 29 -6.40 1.79 20.70
N GLY A 30 -5.91 0.58 20.90
CA GLY A 30 -6.73 -0.62 20.93
C GLY A 30 -7.19 -1.13 19.56
N VAL A 31 -6.58 -0.67 18.47
CA VAL A 31 -6.82 -1.16 17.12
C VAL A 31 -6.29 -2.58 16.95
N ASP A 32 -6.99 -3.39 16.18
CA ASP A 32 -6.60 -4.77 15.82
C ASP A 32 -7.38 -5.22 14.58
N THR A 33 -6.89 -4.87 13.40
CA THR A 33 -7.59 -5.13 12.14
C THR A 33 -7.99 -6.59 12.01
N PHE A 34 -7.03 -7.51 12.06
CA PHE A 34 -7.33 -8.94 11.87
C PHE A 34 -8.12 -9.52 13.04
N GLY A 35 -7.75 -9.17 14.28
CA GLY A 35 -8.42 -9.68 15.48
C GLY A 35 -9.87 -9.25 15.55
N HIS A 36 -10.17 -7.97 15.36
CA HIS A 36 -11.54 -7.46 15.41
C HIS A 36 -12.42 -7.98 14.27
N ILE A 37 -11.85 -8.25 13.08
CA ILE A 37 -12.59 -8.93 12.01
C ILE A 37 -12.99 -10.34 12.44
N LEU A 38 -12.06 -11.11 13.01
CA LEU A 38 -12.36 -12.45 13.53
C LEU A 38 -13.37 -12.42 14.67
N ASP A 39 -13.26 -11.48 15.60
CA ASP A 39 -14.21 -11.32 16.70
C ASP A 39 -15.64 -11.04 16.21
N LYS A 40 -15.78 -10.24 15.17
CA LYS A 40 -17.08 -9.92 14.59
C LYS A 40 -17.67 -11.05 13.75
N MET A 41 -16.83 -11.76 13.00
CA MET A 41 -17.26 -12.85 12.12
C MET A 41 -17.35 -14.21 12.83
N GLY A 42 -16.70 -14.34 13.98
CA GLY A 42 -16.59 -15.57 14.76
C GLY A 42 -15.59 -16.57 14.20
N SER A 43 -15.55 -16.76 12.89
CA SER A 43 -14.58 -17.62 12.20
C SER A 43 -14.47 -17.25 10.72
N LEU A 44 -13.31 -17.58 10.11
CA LEU A 44 -13.04 -17.46 8.69
C LEU A 44 -12.53 -18.79 8.12
N GLU A 45 -12.85 -19.05 6.85
CA GLU A 45 -12.33 -20.21 6.11
C GLU A 45 -10.93 -19.90 5.55
N ILE A 46 -9.90 -20.00 6.43
CA ILE A 46 -8.50 -19.65 6.14
C ILE A 46 -7.52 -20.80 6.46
N PRO A 47 -7.71 -22.00 5.90
CA PRO A 47 -6.89 -23.16 6.22
C PRO A 47 -5.41 -22.98 5.87
N ASN A 48 -5.09 -22.24 4.82
CA ASN A 48 -3.71 -22.05 4.35
C ASN A 48 -2.96 -21.02 5.22
N LEU A 49 -3.55 -19.86 5.53
CA LEU A 49 -2.99 -18.93 6.50
C LEU A 49 -2.82 -19.56 7.88
N LYS A 50 -3.79 -20.36 8.31
CA LYS A 50 -3.70 -21.13 9.54
C LYS A 50 -2.52 -22.09 9.54
N LYS A 51 -2.33 -22.85 8.46
CA LYS A 51 -1.21 -23.78 8.25
C LYS A 51 0.15 -23.06 8.27
N LEU A 52 0.23 -21.83 7.67
CA LEU A 52 1.43 -21.01 7.70
C LEU A 52 1.74 -20.42 9.07
N GLY A 53 0.80 -20.40 10.00
CA GLY A 53 1.00 -19.94 11.37
C GLY A 53 0.36 -18.61 11.72
N MET A 54 -0.52 -18.05 10.86
CA MET A 54 -1.20 -16.77 11.13
C MET A 54 -1.94 -16.79 12.46
N LEU A 55 -2.70 -17.86 12.76
CA LEU A 55 -3.41 -18.01 14.03
C LEU A 55 -2.52 -18.44 15.20
N ASN A 56 -1.28 -18.89 14.95
CA ASN A 56 -0.27 -19.07 15.98
C ASN A 56 0.36 -17.73 16.37
N LEU A 57 0.51 -16.84 15.40
CA LEU A 57 1.02 -15.48 15.57
C LEU A 57 -0.01 -14.60 16.28
N HIS A 58 -1.26 -14.65 15.85
CA HIS A 58 -2.35 -13.80 16.34
C HIS A 58 -3.67 -14.58 16.45
N PRO A 59 -3.86 -15.36 17.54
CA PRO A 59 -5.13 -16.04 17.79
C PRO A 59 -6.21 -15.00 18.12
N ALA A 60 -7.38 -15.11 17.46
CA ALA A 60 -8.50 -14.20 17.67
C ALA A 60 -9.84 -14.89 17.37
N GLY A 61 -10.93 -14.33 17.85
CA GLY A 61 -12.24 -14.93 17.74
C GLY A 61 -12.29 -16.32 18.39
N ASN A 62 -12.96 -17.25 17.73
CA ASN A 62 -13.03 -18.66 18.14
C ASN A 62 -11.97 -19.53 17.46
N MET A 63 -10.98 -18.94 16.79
CA MET A 63 -9.99 -19.65 15.98
C MET A 63 -8.66 -19.82 16.73
N GLN A 64 -8.08 -20.99 16.59
CA GLN A 64 -6.81 -21.35 17.18
C GLN A 64 -5.78 -21.75 16.12
N GLY A 65 -4.51 -21.54 16.42
CA GLY A 65 -3.40 -21.98 15.59
C GLY A 65 -3.34 -23.51 15.42
N VAL A 66 -2.31 -23.98 14.76
CA VAL A 66 -2.01 -25.39 14.56
C VAL A 66 -0.83 -25.82 15.44
N GLU A 67 -0.78 -27.10 15.79
CA GLU A 67 0.32 -27.63 16.60
C GLU A 67 1.69 -27.51 15.92
N LYS A 68 1.70 -27.72 14.60
CA LYS A 68 2.92 -27.69 13.77
C LYS A 68 2.69 -26.80 12.55
N PRO A 69 2.88 -25.48 12.67
CA PRO A 69 2.85 -24.61 11.52
C PRO A 69 3.98 -24.93 10.55
N ILE A 70 3.73 -24.78 9.26
CA ILE A 70 4.74 -25.03 8.21
C ILE A 70 5.55 -23.78 7.85
N GLY A 71 5.07 -22.58 8.22
CA GLY A 71 5.76 -21.32 7.97
C GLY A 71 6.51 -20.80 9.19
N ARG A 72 7.51 -19.94 8.96
CA ARG A 72 8.10 -19.08 10.00
C ARG A 72 7.23 -17.84 10.14
N TYR A 73 7.01 -17.37 11.36
CA TYR A 73 6.16 -16.21 11.61
C TYR A 73 6.63 -15.34 12.77
N MET A 74 6.37 -14.05 12.67
CA MET A 74 6.61 -13.04 13.69
C MET A 74 5.75 -11.80 13.47
N ARG A 75 5.71 -10.92 14.46
CA ARG A 75 5.20 -9.56 14.34
C ARG A 75 6.34 -8.65 13.90
N VAL A 76 6.03 -7.69 13.04
CA VAL A 76 7.00 -6.66 12.65
C VAL A 76 6.40 -5.29 12.93
N SER A 77 7.21 -4.42 13.53
CA SER A 77 6.87 -3.01 13.79
C SER A 77 7.36 -2.15 12.63
N GLU A 78 6.68 -1.06 12.37
CA GLU A 78 7.13 -0.03 11.45
C GLU A 78 8.05 0.96 12.15
N ALA A 79 9.29 1.13 11.65
CA ALA A 79 10.26 2.08 12.18
C ALA A 79 10.02 3.51 11.66
N SER A 80 9.32 3.64 10.54
CA SER A 80 8.94 4.92 9.94
C SER A 80 7.86 5.63 10.77
N ASN A 81 7.83 6.95 10.66
CA ASN A 81 6.88 7.78 11.37
C ASN A 81 5.65 8.05 10.48
N GLY A 82 4.93 6.99 10.13
CA GLY A 82 3.75 7.02 9.26
C GLY A 82 2.85 5.82 9.50
N LYS A 83 1.77 5.73 8.77
CA LYS A 83 0.83 4.59 8.75
C LYS A 83 0.11 4.50 7.41
N ASP A 84 0.81 4.82 6.34
CA ASP A 84 0.25 4.85 4.98
C ASP A 84 0.97 3.88 4.06
N THR A 85 0.29 3.48 2.99
CA THR A 85 0.77 2.50 2.01
C THR A 85 2.16 2.82 1.46
N MET A 86 2.44 4.09 1.14
CA MET A 86 3.75 4.46 0.58
C MET A 86 4.85 4.30 1.62
N THR A 87 4.62 4.79 2.85
CA THR A 87 5.57 4.69 3.95
C THR A 87 5.92 3.23 4.25
N GLY A 88 4.91 2.36 4.43
CA GLY A 88 5.12 0.95 4.72
C GLY A 88 5.88 0.22 3.61
N HIS A 89 5.48 0.40 2.35
CA HIS A 89 6.16 -0.24 1.22
C HIS A 89 7.59 0.27 1.01
N TRP A 90 7.82 1.58 1.18
CA TRP A 90 9.17 2.14 1.09
C TRP A 90 10.07 1.60 2.20
N GLU A 91 9.53 1.46 3.42
CA GLU A 91 10.27 0.88 4.51
C GLU A 91 10.61 -0.59 4.24
N MET A 92 9.69 -1.40 3.71
CA MET A 92 10.01 -2.77 3.32
C MET A 92 11.25 -2.84 2.42
N MET A 93 11.46 -1.83 1.58
CA MET A 93 12.58 -1.78 0.63
C MET A 93 13.75 -0.89 1.10
N GLY A 94 13.80 -0.54 2.40
CA GLY A 94 14.97 0.05 3.05
C GLY A 94 14.87 1.54 3.38
N ILE A 95 13.78 2.24 3.05
CA ILE A 95 13.67 3.69 3.30
C ILE A 95 12.87 3.96 4.57
N LYS A 96 13.50 4.59 5.57
CA LYS A 96 12.81 5.10 6.74
C LYS A 96 12.24 6.49 6.48
N THR A 97 10.95 6.64 6.63
CA THR A 97 10.26 7.94 6.56
C THR A 97 10.24 8.62 7.92
N GLU A 98 11.13 9.60 8.11
CA GLU A 98 11.23 10.35 9.38
C GLU A 98 10.09 11.35 9.55
N LYS A 99 9.65 12.00 8.47
CA LYS A 99 8.58 12.99 8.45
C LYS A 99 7.37 12.40 7.73
N PRO A 100 6.26 12.19 8.44
CA PRO A 100 5.06 11.61 7.84
C PRO A 100 4.49 12.54 6.75
N PHE A 101 3.79 11.95 5.81
CA PHE A 101 2.99 12.70 4.86
C PHE A 101 1.89 13.47 5.59
N LYS A 102 1.59 14.67 5.07
CA LYS A 102 0.53 15.50 5.64
C LYS A 102 -0.83 15.07 5.12
N THR A 103 -1.81 15.03 6.00
CA THR A 103 -3.22 14.96 5.64
C THR A 103 -3.88 16.30 5.94
N PHE A 104 -4.84 16.69 5.11
CA PHE A 104 -5.56 17.97 5.22
C PHE A 104 -7.07 17.75 5.28
N THR A 105 -7.48 16.59 5.80
CA THR A 105 -8.88 16.10 5.82
C THR A 105 -9.78 17.04 6.60
N ASP A 106 -9.34 17.51 7.77
CA ASP A 106 -10.15 18.30 8.68
C ASP A 106 -10.16 19.80 8.34
N THR A 107 -9.10 20.30 7.71
CA THR A 107 -8.88 21.75 7.56
C THR A 107 -8.92 22.24 6.11
N GLY A 108 -8.79 21.33 5.13
CA GLY A 108 -8.35 21.72 3.79
C GLY A 108 -6.90 22.17 3.78
N PHE A 109 -6.38 22.54 2.62
CA PHE A 109 -4.99 23.00 2.47
C PHE A 109 -4.80 24.41 3.04
N PRO A 110 -3.61 24.70 3.60
CA PRO A 110 -3.30 26.01 4.16
C PRO A 110 -3.42 27.14 3.13
N PRO A 111 -3.83 28.35 3.55
CA PRO A 111 -3.96 29.48 2.64
C PRO A 111 -2.71 29.79 1.81
N GLU A 112 -1.53 29.59 2.39
CA GLU A 112 -0.24 29.83 1.73
C GLU A 112 -0.01 28.87 0.56
N LEU A 113 -0.39 27.58 0.72
CA LEU A 113 -0.34 26.59 -0.34
C LEU A 113 -1.31 26.95 -1.47
N ILE A 114 -2.55 27.30 -1.11
CA ILE A 114 -3.58 27.71 -2.07
C ILE A 114 -3.13 28.95 -2.85
N ALA A 115 -2.62 29.98 -2.17
CA ALA A 115 -2.14 31.19 -2.82
C ALA A 115 -0.97 30.94 -3.79
N GLU A 116 -0.03 30.08 -3.43
CA GLU A 116 1.09 29.70 -4.31
C GLU A 116 0.59 28.89 -5.52
N LEU A 117 -0.38 28.00 -5.31
CA LEU A 117 -1.00 27.22 -6.39
C LEU A 117 -1.75 28.14 -7.38
N GLU A 118 -2.59 29.05 -6.88
CA GLU A 118 -3.31 30.04 -7.69
C GLU A 118 -2.36 30.90 -8.53
N LYS A 119 -1.31 31.43 -7.87
CA LYS A 119 -0.29 32.25 -8.53
C LYS A 119 0.41 31.52 -9.68
N ARG A 120 0.82 30.28 -9.46
CA ARG A 120 1.58 29.51 -10.46
C ARG A 120 0.70 28.91 -11.55
N CYS A 121 -0.53 28.50 -11.22
CA CYS A 121 -1.49 27.97 -12.20
C CYS A 121 -2.21 29.09 -12.97
N GLY A 122 -2.28 30.32 -12.41
CA GLY A 122 -3.03 31.44 -13.00
C GLY A 122 -4.54 31.24 -12.93
N LYS A 123 -5.03 30.48 -11.94
CA LYS A 123 -6.44 30.13 -11.78
C LYS A 123 -6.85 30.23 -10.31
N ARG A 124 -8.05 30.74 -10.03
CA ARG A 124 -8.63 30.76 -8.70
C ARG A 124 -8.98 29.35 -8.25
N VAL A 125 -8.70 29.02 -7.00
CA VAL A 125 -9.09 27.75 -6.37
C VAL A 125 -10.50 27.86 -5.81
N ILE A 126 -11.30 26.81 -6.02
CA ILE A 126 -12.59 26.56 -5.37
C ILE A 126 -12.58 25.17 -4.73
N GLY A 127 -13.40 24.96 -3.71
CA GLY A 127 -13.48 23.73 -2.95
C GLY A 127 -12.62 23.78 -1.70
N ASN A 128 -11.37 23.36 -1.77
CA ASN A 128 -10.40 23.29 -0.65
C ASN A 128 -10.98 22.65 0.62
N LYS A 129 -11.54 21.46 0.48
CA LYS A 129 -12.13 20.67 1.58
C LYS A 129 -11.96 19.18 1.33
N SER A 130 -12.22 18.36 2.34
CA SER A 130 -12.36 16.93 2.18
C SER A 130 -13.67 16.59 1.50
N ALA A 131 -13.63 15.80 0.44
CA ALA A 131 -14.82 15.40 -0.32
C ALA A 131 -14.58 14.12 -1.14
N SER A 132 -15.70 13.49 -1.55
CA SER A 132 -15.68 12.51 -2.64
C SER A 132 -15.54 13.23 -3.98
N GLY A 133 -14.73 12.68 -4.88
CA GLY A 133 -14.51 13.29 -6.20
C GLY A 133 -15.77 13.36 -7.08
N THR A 134 -16.78 12.53 -6.82
CA THR A 134 -18.07 12.59 -7.51
C THR A 134 -18.95 13.71 -6.94
N GLU A 135 -19.00 13.82 -5.62
CA GLU A 135 -19.81 14.85 -4.94
C GLU A 135 -19.29 16.25 -5.22
N ILE A 136 -17.96 16.46 -5.18
CA ILE A 136 -17.40 17.80 -5.37
C ILE A 136 -17.56 18.30 -6.82
N ILE A 137 -17.56 17.42 -7.81
CA ILE A 137 -17.84 17.78 -9.19
C ILE A 137 -19.32 18.17 -9.33
N GLU A 138 -20.23 17.43 -8.71
CA GLU A 138 -21.66 17.79 -8.72
C GLU A 138 -21.96 19.10 -8.00
N GLU A 139 -21.15 19.47 -6.99
CA GLU A 139 -21.30 20.72 -6.25
C GLU A 139 -20.70 21.92 -7.00
N LEU A 140 -19.51 21.78 -7.57
CA LEU A 140 -18.70 22.90 -8.05
C LEU A 140 -18.46 22.90 -9.57
N GLY A 141 -18.86 21.86 -10.29
CA GLY A 141 -18.57 21.72 -11.73
C GLY A 141 -19.15 22.82 -12.59
N GLU A 142 -20.37 23.31 -12.30
CA GLU A 142 -20.96 24.44 -13.03
C GLU A 142 -20.17 25.74 -12.75
N GLU A 143 -19.75 25.99 -11.51
CA GLU A 143 -18.92 27.17 -11.18
C GLU A 143 -17.56 27.10 -11.89
N GLU A 144 -16.91 25.94 -11.93
CA GLU A 144 -15.65 25.72 -12.66
C GLU A 144 -15.81 26.04 -14.14
N ILE A 145 -16.84 25.51 -14.80
CA ILE A 145 -17.11 25.71 -16.23
C ILE A 145 -17.34 27.21 -16.54
N HIS A 146 -18.10 27.91 -15.70
CA HIS A 146 -18.44 29.32 -15.94
C HIS A 146 -17.30 30.29 -15.62
N THR A 147 -16.47 29.98 -14.63
CA THR A 147 -15.45 30.91 -14.12
C THR A 147 -14.03 30.56 -14.56
N GLY A 148 -13.81 29.33 -15.03
CA GLY A 148 -12.47 28.79 -15.29
C GLY A 148 -11.65 28.55 -14.00
N ALA A 149 -12.30 28.53 -12.84
CA ALA A 149 -11.67 28.21 -11.56
C ALA A 149 -11.20 26.75 -11.52
N MET A 150 -10.34 26.43 -10.56
CA MET A 150 -9.77 25.11 -10.39
C MET A 150 -10.37 24.47 -9.14
N ILE A 151 -11.03 23.30 -9.27
CA ILE A 151 -11.57 22.57 -8.14
C ILE A 151 -10.42 21.83 -7.46
N VAL A 152 -10.09 22.23 -6.23
CA VAL A 152 -9.05 21.56 -5.39
C VAL A 152 -9.73 20.95 -4.16
N TYR A 153 -9.38 19.70 -3.85
CA TYR A 153 -9.94 18.99 -2.70
C TYR A 153 -8.98 17.91 -2.19
N THR A 154 -9.26 17.37 -1.02
CA THR A 154 -8.55 16.24 -0.42
C THR A 154 -9.51 15.11 -0.06
N SER A 155 -9.00 14.04 0.52
CA SER A 155 -9.76 12.92 1.11
C SER A 155 -9.09 12.49 2.42
N ALA A 156 -9.41 11.30 2.95
CA ALA A 156 -8.75 10.76 4.14
C ALA A 156 -7.25 10.50 3.93
N ASP A 157 -6.86 10.18 2.71
CA ASP A 157 -5.45 9.96 2.36
C ASP A 157 -4.64 11.26 2.28
N SER A 158 -3.30 11.11 2.26
CA SER A 158 -2.37 12.21 2.00
C SER A 158 -2.35 12.58 0.51
N VAL A 159 -3.38 13.25 0.04
CA VAL A 159 -3.57 13.58 -1.38
C VAL A 159 -4.04 15.01 -1.60
N LEU A 160 -3.53 15.64 -2.67
CA LEU A 160 -4.09 16.85 -3.25
C LEU A 160 -4.71 16.48 -4.60
N GLN A 161 -5.99 16.74 -4.78
CA GLN A 161 -6.73 16.35 -5.98
C GLN A 161 -7.24 17.60 -6.70
N ILE A 162 -7.09 17.61 -8.02
CA ILE A 162 -7.56 18.71 -8.88
C ILE A 162 -8.54 18.12 -9.89
N CYS A 163 -9.79 18.63 -9.91
CA CYS A 163 -10.73 18.34 -10.99
C CYS A 163 -10.69 19.45 -12.03
N GLY A 164 -10.88 19.07 -13.30
CA GLY A 164 -11.03 19.97 -14.42
C GLY A 164 -11.88 19.34 -15.52
N ASN A 165 -12.81 20.10 -16.08
CA ASN A 165 -13.62 19.66 -17.20
C ASN A 165 -12.76 19.60 -18.48
N GLU A 166 -12.76 18.48 -19.19
CA GLU A 166 -11.92 18.29 -20.38
C GLU A 166 -12.18 19.28 -21.51
N GLU A 167 -13.44 19.75 -21.64
CA GLU A 167 -13.82 20.67 -22.71
C GLU A 167 -13.50 22.15 -22.38
N THR A 168 -13.64 22.56 -21.10
CA THR A 168 -13.55 23.97 -20.69
C THR A 168 -12.28 24.31 -19.95
N PHE A 169 -11.76 23.40 -19.12
CA PHE A 169 -10.50 23.59 -18.41
C PHE A 169 -9.29 23.18 -19.27
N ASP A 170 -9.49 22.24 -20.18
CA ASP A 170 -8.50 21.54 -21.00
C ASP A 170 -7.64 20.54 -20.22
N LEU A 171 -7.54 19.33 -20.77
CA LEU A 171 -6.84 18.21 -20.13
C LEU A 171 -5.34 18.50 -19.91
N GLN A 172 -4.65 19.12 -20.88
CA GLN A 172 -3.24 19.45 -20.76
C GLN A 172 -3.00 20.52 -19.70
N ASN A 173 -3.93 21.48 -19.58
CA ASN A 173 -3.86 22.50 -18.56
C ASN A 173 -4.11 21.91 -17.14
N LEU A 174 -5.02 20.91 -17.02
CA LEU A 174 -5.20 20.17 -15.78
C LEU A 174 -3.91 19.45 -15.36
N TYR A 175 -3.26 18.76 -16.29
CA TYR A 175 -2.00 18.06 -16.02
C TYR A 175 -0.90 19.04 -15.60
N ARG A 176 -0.75 20.17 -16.31
CA ARG A 176 0.20 21.24 -15.92
C ARG A 176 -0.06 21.76 -14.51
N CYS A 177 -1.31 21.97 -14.11
CA CYS A 177 -1.66 22.40 -12.76
C CYS A 177 -1.29 21.33 -11.72
N CYS A 178 -1.48 20.04 -12.03
CA CYS A 178 -1.08 18.95 -11.15
C CYS A 178 0.44 18.82 -11.03
N GLU A 179 1.21 19.03 -12.08
CA GLU A 179 2.68 19.09 -12.05
C GLU A 179 3.16 20.24 -11.14
N ILE A 180 2.58 21.42 -11.29
CA ILE A 180 2.85 22.57 -10.41
C ILE A 180 2.49 22.23 -8.95
N ALA A 181 1.33 21.62 -8.70
CA ALA A 181 0.93 21.20 -7.38
C ALA A 181 1.91 20.18 -6.78
N ARG A 182 2.40 19.22 -7.60
CA ARG A 182 3.41 18.24 -7.16
C ARG A 182 4.71 18.93 -6.74
N GLU A 183 5.20 19.91 -7.50
CA GLU A 183 6.40 20.69 -7.15
C GLU A 183 6.21 21.47 -5.83
N ILE A 184 5.09 22.15 -5.67
CA ILE A 184 4.76 22.92 -4.46
C ILE A 184 4.72 22.00 -3.24
N THR A 185 4.11 20.84 -3.38
CA THR A 185 3.92 19.88 -2.29
C THR A 185 5.15 19.00 -2.01
N LEU A 186 6.32 19.31 -2.58
CA LEU A 186 7.61 18.75 -2.15
C LEU A 186 8.11 19.38 -0.84
N LYS A 187 7.63 20.57 -0.46
CA LYS A 187 7.98 21.20 0.81
C LYS A 187 7.45 20.37 1.98
N ASP A 188 8.27 20.21 3.02
CA ASP A 188 7.95 19.38 4.18
C ASP A 188 6.61 19.76 4.87
N GLU A 189 6.31 21.05 4.94
CA GLU A 189 5.08 21.56 5.54
C GLU A 189 3.81 21.24 4.74
N TRP A 190 3.95 20.92 3.43
CA TRP A 190 2.86 20.65 2.50
C TRP A 190 2.95 19.29 1.83
N ARG A 191 3.89 18.46 2.28
CA ARG A 191 4.20 17.19 1.62
C ARG A 191 3.03 16.22 1.68
N VAL A 192 2.39 16.01 0.52
CA VAL A 192 1.40 14.96 0.32
C VAL A 192 2.01 13.80 -0.49
N GLY A 193 1.51 12.60 -0.24
CA GLY A 193 1.95 11.40 -0.95
C GLY A 193 1.66 11.46 -2.45
N ARG A 194 0.49 11.95 -2.84
CA ARG A 194 0.07 12.02 -4.25
C ARG A 194 -0.60 13.35 -4.58
N VAL A 195 -0.39 13.81 -5.82
CA VAL A 195 -1.26 14.78 -6.47
C VAL A 195 -2.02 14.05 -7.58
N ILE A 196 -3.33 14.25 -7.70
CA ILE A 196 -4.18 13.50 -8.62
C ILE A 196 -4.93 14.44 -9.54
N ALA A 197 -4.73 14.27 -10.86
CA ALA A 197 -5.59 14.87 -11.88
C ALA A 197 -6.87 14.04 -12.01
N ARG A 198 -8.01 14.71 -11.87
CA ARG A 198 -9.34 14.10 -11.97
C ARG A 198 -10.17 14.79 -13.06
N PRO A 199 -9.92 14.47 -14.34
CA PRO A 199 -10.70 15.01 -15.43
C PRO A 199 -12.13 14.49 -15.42
N TYR A 200 -13.04 15.32 -15.90
CA TYR A 200 -14.45 14.98 -16.05
C TYR A 200 -15.05 15.65 -17.29
N VAL A 201 -16.22 15.18 -17.72
CA VAL A 201 -17.02 15.73 -18.81
C VAL A 201 -18.43 15.98 -18.33
N GLY A 202 -19.21 16.75 -19.11
CA GLY A 202 -20.59 17.14 -18.81
C GLY A 202 -20.72 18.66 -18.74
N LYS A 203 -21.94 19.18 -18.91
CA LYS A 203 -22.19 20.64 -19.00
C LYS A 203 -22.95 21.22 -17.81
N LYS A 204 -23.62 20.38 -17.05
CA LYS A 204 -24.42 20.79 -15.88
C LYS A 204 -24.54 19.66 -14.84
N LYS A 205 -24.98 20.04 -13.68
CA LYS A 205 -25.26 19.11 -12.59
C LYS A 205 -26.16 17.95 -13.03
N GLY A 206 -25.81 16.72 -12.63
CA GLY A 206 -26.47 15.47 -13.02
C GLY A 206 -25.96 14.88 -14.34
N GLU A 207 -25.13 15.59 -15.10
CA GLU A 207 -24.49 15.11 -16.34
C GLU A 207 -23.00 14.84 -16.16
N PHE A 208 -22.42 15.26 -15.03
CA PHE A 208 -20.98 15.15 -14.81
C PHE A 208 -20.52 13.70 -14.66
N ARG A 209 -19.47 13.32 -15.40
CA ARG A 209 -18.88 11.98 -15.35
C ARG A 209 -17.36 12.10 -15.39
N ARG A 210 -16.69 11.42 -14.46
CA ARG A 210 -15.23 11.28 -14.50
C ARG A 210 -14.82 10.46 -15.72
N THR A 211 -13.68 10.82 -16.31
CA THR A 211 -13.11 10.12 -17.46
C THR A 211 -11.99 9.16 -17.02
N SER A 212 -11.53 8.33 -17.95
CA SER A 212 -10.38 7.45 -17.76
C SER A 212 -9.02 8.18 -17.81
N ASN A 213 -9.00 9.47 -18.14
CA ASN A 213 -7.79 10.29 -18.24
C ASN A 213 -7.27 10.77 -16.86
N ARG A 214 -7.64 10.06 -15.80
CA ARG A 214 -7.05 10.26 -14.47
C ARG A 214 -5.55 10.04 -14.56
N HIS A 215 -4.78 10.92 -13.88
CA HIS A 215 -3.34 10.76 -13.76
C HIS A 215 -2.88 11.07 -12.33
N ASP A 216 -2.07 10.17 -11.77
CA ASP A 216 -1.54 10.30 -10.41
C ASP A 216 -0.06 10.69 -10.47
N TYR A 217 0.28 11.80 -9.81
CA TYR A 217 1.65 12.30 -9.62
C TYR A 217 2.10 11.91 -8.21
N ALA A 218 2.56 10.68 -8.06
CA ALA A 218 3.06 10.18 -6.78
C ALA A 218 4.41 10.81 -6.43
N LEU A 219 4.73 10.86 -5.14
CA LEU A 219 6.07 11.19 -4.69
C LEU A 219 6.97 9.97 -4.94
N LYS A 220 8.13 10.19 -5.53
CA LYS A 220 9.16 9.16 -5.66
C LYS A 220 9.75 8.81 -4.30
N PRO A 221 10.23 7.57 -4.11
CA PRO A 221 11.04 7.23 -2.95
C PRO A 221 12.17 8.25 -2.73
N THR A 222 12.41 8.60 -1.46
CA THR A 222 13.37 9.65 -1.10
C THR A 222 14.83 9.25 -1.27
N GLY A 223 15.08 8.00 -1.64
CA GLY A 223 16.40 7.42 -1.88
C GLY A 223 16.31 6.15 -2.73
N LEU A 224 17.47 5.55 -3.00
CA LEU A 224 17.53 4.25 -3.65
C LEU A 224 17.05 3.15 -2.69
N THR A 225 16.37 2.16 -3.23
CA THR A 225 15.77 1.05 -2.50
C THR A 225 16.42 -0.29 -2.85
N ALA A 226 16.05 -1.35 -2.15
CA ALA A 226 16.40 -2.71 -2.52
C ALA A 226 16.00 -3.04 -3.97
N LEU A 227 14.88 -2.49 -4.48
CA LEU A 227 14.42 -2.69 -5.86
C LEU A 227 15.43 -2.15 -6.87
N ASN A 228 15.98 -0.95 -6.63
CA ASN A 228 17.02 -0.36 -7.48
C ASN A 228 18.27 -1.25 -7.48
N ALA A 229 18.71 -1.67 -6.29
CA ALA A 229 19.90 -2.51 -6.15
C ALA A 229 19.75 -3.87 -6.87
N LEU A 230 18.60 -4.52 -6.77
CA LEU A 230 18.31 -5.76 -7.48
C LEU A 230 18.35 -5.56 -9.00
N LYS A 231 17.65 -4.56 -9.51
CA LYS A 231 17.61 -4.22 -10.94
C LYS A 231 19.00 -3.92 -11.49
N ASP A 232 19.78 -3.10 -10.77
CA ASP A 232 21.13 -2.71 -11.19
C ASP A 232 22.11 -3.89 -11.21
N ASN A 233 21.79 -4.96 -10.48
CA ASN A 233 22.53 -6.24 -10.52
C ASN A 233 21.93 -7.25 -11.51
N GLY A 234 21.05 -6.82 -12.41
CA GLY A 234 20.50 -7.65 -13.49
C GLY A 234 19.47 -8.69 -13.06
N LEU A 235 18.85 -8.48 -11.88
CA LEU A 235 17.79 -9.33 -11.38
C LEU A 235 16.42 -8.81 -11.84
N ASP A 236 15.46 -9.72 -11.96
CA ASP A 236 14.08 -9.35 -12.22
C ASP A 236 13.44 -8.72 -10.97
N VAL A 237 12.72 -7.63 -11.16
CA VAL A 237 11.88 -6.99 -10.16
C VAL A 237 10.49 -6.81 -10.76
N ILE A 238 9.63 -7.76 -10.47
CA ILE A 238 8.27 -7.83 -11.02
C ILE A 238 7.31 -7.21 -10.02
N GLY A 239 6.66 -6.11 -10.41
CA GLY A 239 5.63 -5.45 -9.61
C GLY A 239 4.22 -5.88 -10.05
N VAL A 240 3.38 -6.32 -9.10
CA VAL A 240 1.97 -6.65 -9.33
C VAL A 240 1.09 -5.71 -8.52
N GLY A 241 -0.02 -5.29 -9.10
CA GLY A 241 -0.94 -4.34 -8.48
C GLY A 241 -0.39 -2.92 -8.50
N LYS A 242 -0.41 -2.23 -7.34
CA LYS A 242 0.04 -0.82 -7.22
C LYS A 242 1.55 -0.65 -7.01
N ILE A 243 2.35 -1.70 -7.02
CA ILE A 243 3.79 -1.59 -6.73
C ILE A 243 4.48 -0.57 -7.64
N ASN A 244 4.18 -0.61 -8.94
CA ASN A 244 4.76 0.36 -9.88
C ASN A 244 4.43 1.82 -9.50
N ASP A 245 3.21 2.07 -9.08
CA ASP A 245 2.73 3.41 -8.71
C ASP A 245 3.33 3.88 -7.38
N ILE A 246 3.43 2.97 -6.39
CA ILE A 246 4.02 3.24 -5.07
C ILE A 246 5.49 3.63 -5.18
N PHE A 247 6.22 3.01 -6.10
CA PHE A 247 7.64 3.29 -6.34
C PHE A 247 7.89 4.20 -7.56
N CYS A 248 6.85 4.71 -8.23
CA CYS A 248 6.97 5.52 -9.45
C CYS A 248 7.84 4.86 -10.54
N GLY A 249 7.78 3.53 -10.64
CA GLY A 249 8.57 2.74 -11.58
C GLY A 249 10.05 2.56 -11.19
N GLU A 250 10.50 3.17 -10.09
CA GLU A 250 11.89 3.09 -9.65
C GLU A 250 12.25 1.65 -9.23
N GLY A 251 13.29 1.10 -9.83
CA GLY A 251 13.75 -0.25 -9.55
C GLY A 251 12.89 -1.39 -10.12
N ILE A 252 11.80 -1.12 -10.82
CA ILE A 252 10.91 -2.13 -11.41
C ILE A 252 11.41 -2.51 -12.81
N THR A 253 11.39 -3.81 -13.13
CA THR A 253 11.75 -4.34 -14.46
C THR A 253 10.53 -4.76 -15.29
N LYS A 254 9.47 -5.23 -14.62
CA LYS A 254 8.22 -5.68 -15.26
C LYS A 254 7.03 -5.34 -14.36
N THR A 255 5.92 -4.93 -14.94
CA THR A 255 4.72 -4.51 -14.20
C THR A 255 3.49 -5.25 -14.70
N TYR A 256 2.66 -5.69 -13.76
CA TYR A 256 1.34 -6.26 -14.01
C TYR A 256 0.29 -5.44 -13.25
N HIS A 257 -0.53 -4.71 -13.98
CA HIS A 257 -1.67 -4.01 -13.40
C HIS A 257 -2.75 -5.01 -12.99
N SER A 258 -3.34 -4.84 -11.81
CA SER A 258 -4.46 -5.66 -11.34
C SER A 258 -5.71 -4.81 -11.10
N ASP A 259 -6.87 -5.33 -11.50
CA ASP A 259 -8.17 -4.69 -11.30
C ASP A 259 -8.77 -4.99 -9.93
N SER A 260 -8.24 -5.99 -9.23
CA SER A 260 -8.67 -6.42 -7.90
C SER A 260 -7.57 -7.26 -7.22
N SER A 261 -7.71 -7.49 -5.92
CA SER A 261 -6.81 -8.39 -5.18
C SER A 261 -6.88 -9.83 -5.70
N VAL A 262 -8.05 -10.31 -6.09
CA VAL A 262 -8.22 -11.63 -6.72
C VAL A 262 -7.44 -11.69 -8.03
N HIS A 263 -7.58 -10.70 -8.92
CA HIS A 263 -6.83 -10.64 -10.17
C HIS A 263 -5.30 -10.54 -9.92
N GLY A 264 -4.87 -9.79 -8.91
CA GLY A 264 -3.46 -9.74 -8.50
C GLY A 264 -2.91 -11.11 -8.09
N MET A 265 -3.68 -11.90 -7.34
CA MET A 265 -3.31 -13.28 -7.00
C MET A 265 -3.29 -14.21 -8.20
N GLU A 266 -4.25 -14.11 -9.12
CA GLU A 266 -4.27 -14.88 -10.36
C GLU A 266 -3.02 -14.58 -11.22
N GLN A 267 -2.64 -13.31 -11.35
CA GLN A 267 -1.40 -12.91 -12.03
C GLN A 267 -0.17 -13.47 -11.31
N THR A 268 -0.12 -13.42 -9.98
CA THR A 268 0.99 -13.95 -9.18
C THR A 268 1.14 -15.46 -9.39
N ILE A 269 0.04 -16.21 -9.42
CA ILE A 269 0.02 -17.66 -9.73
C ILE A 269 0.52 -17.92 -11.16
N GLN A 270 0.19 -17.09 -12.15
CA GLN A 270 0.74 -17.23 -13.50
C GLN A 270 2.24 -16.92 -13.55
N ILE A 271 2.69 -15.85 -12.87
CA ILE A 271 4.12 -15.52 -12.75
C ILE A 271 4.90 -16.65 -12.08
N CYS A 272 4.30 -17.38 -11.12
CA CYS A 272 4.92 -18.54 -10.49
C CYS A 272 5.27 -19.67 -11.49
N LYS A 273 4.58 -19.73 -12.65
CA LYS A 273 4.85 -20.68 -13.73
C LYS A 273 5.94 -20.20 -14.69
N GLU A 274 6.27 -18.90 -14.66
CA GLU A 274 7.33 -18.31 -15.50
C GLU A 274 8.72 -18.58 -14.91
N ASP A 275 9.73 -18.55 -15.77
CA ASP A 275 11.13 -18.58 -15.34
C ASP A 275 11.63 -17.15 -15.19
N PHE A 276 12.07 -16.82 -13.97
CA PHE A 276 12.76 -15.57 -13.66
C PHE A 276 13.68 -15.76 -12.45
N ARG A 277 14.63 -14.85 -12.28
CA ARG A 277 15.49 -14.81 -11.09
C ARG A 277 15.42 -13.45 -10.44
N GLY A 278 14.86 -13.40 -9.24
CA GLY A 278 14.68 -12.12 -8.55
C GLY A 278 13.45 -12.07 -7.65
N LEU A 279 12.82 -10.90 -7.60
CA LEU A 279 11.70 -10.57 -6.73
C LEU A 279 10.40 -10.40 -7.52
N CYS A 280 9.33 -11.05 -7.08
CA CYS A 280 7.96 -10.71 -7.41
C CYS A 280 7.32 -10.01 -6.20
N PHE A 281 7.05 -8.72 -6.32
CA PHE A 281 6.49 -7.89 -5.27
C PHE A 281 5.04 -7.54 -5.60
N VAL A 282 4.11 -7.90 -4.71
CA VAL A 282 2.67 -7.87 -4.97
C VAL A 282 1.97 -7.01 -3.92
N ASN A 283 1.13 -6.08 -4.37
CA ASN A 283 0.22 -5.35 -3.48
C ASN A 283 -1.23 -5.71 -3.80
N LEU A 284 -1.97 -6.17 -2.78
CA LEU A 284 -3.36 -6.57 -2.86
C LEU A 284 -4.25 -5.50 -2.21
N VAL A 285 -4.68 -4.53 -2.98
CA VAL A 285 -5.22 -3.25 -2.53
C VAL A 285 -6.66 -3.28 -2.02
N ASP A 286 -7.47 -4.29 -2.38
CA ASP A 286 -8.92 -4.28 -2.06
C ASP A 286 -9.20 -4.36 -0.56
N PHE A 287 -8.32 -4.99 0.20
CA PHE A 287 -8.40 -5.06 1.66
C PHE A 287 -8.55 -3.68 2.27
N ASP A 288 -7.69 -2.74 1.86
CA ASP A 288 -7.72 -1.36 2.28
C ASP A 288 -8.82 -0.56 1.57
N ALA A 289 -8.74 -0.47 0.24
CA ALA A 289 -9.53 0.46 -0.55
C ALA A 289 -11.04 0.17 -0.54
N LEU A 290 -11.44 -1.12 -0.52
CA LEU A 290 -12.85 -1.52 -0.56
C LEU A 290 -13.41 -1.84 0.82
N TRP A 291 -12.58 -2.30 1.76
CA TRP A 291 -13.08 -2.84 3.02
C TRP A 291 -12.62 -2.04 4.24
N GLY A 292 -11.34 -1.73 4.37
CA GLY A 292 -10.77 -0.94 5.46
C GLY A 292 -11.36 0.46 5.53
N HIS A 293 -11.14 1.28 4.52
CA HIS A 293 -11.66 2.66 4.44
C HIS A 293 -13.19 2.76 4.48
N ARG A 294 -13.91 1.71 4.06
CA ARG A 294 -15.38 1.68 4.06
C ARG A 294 -15.98 1.07 5.32
N ARG A 295 -15.12 0.70 6.29
CA ARG A 295 -15.55 0.10 7.57
C ARG A 295 -16.46 -1.12 7.37
N ASN A 296 -16.16 -1.93 6.34
CA ASN A 296 -16.93 -3.11 6.00
C ASN A 296 -16.25 -4.39 6.49
N VAL A 297 -16.50 -4.75 7.73
CA VAL A 297 -15.92 -5.94 8.40
C VAL A 297 -16.20 -7.22 7.63
N GLU A 298 -17.47 -7.42 7.20
CA GLU A 298 -17.87 -8.64 6.49
C GLU A 298 -17.18 -8.75 5.12
N GLY A 299 -17.11 -7.63 4.39
CA GLY A 299 -16.39 -7.57 3.12
C GLY A 299 -14.91 -7.88 3.28
N TYR A 300 -14.27 -7.34 4.33
CA TYR A 300 -12.87 -7.59 4.64
C TYR A 300 -12.61 -9.07 4.97
N GLY A 301 -13.42 -9.68 5.84
CA GLY A 301 -13.31 -11.09 6.17
C GLY A 301 -13.48 -12.00 4.95
N LYS A 302 -14.46 -11.72 4.10
CA LYS A 302 -14.66 -12.46 2.84
C LYS A 302 -13.48 -12.29 1.86
N GLU A 303 -12.82 -11.15 1.86
CA GLU A 303 -11.62 -10.93 1.03
C GLU A 303 -10.44 -11.77 1.54
N ILE A 304 -10.25 -11.87 2.87
CA ILE A 304 -9.25 -12.76 3.47
C ILE A 304 -9.53 -14.22 3.06
N GLU A 305 -10.78 -14.68 3.07
CA GLU A 305 -11.13 -16.04 2.62
C GLU A 305 -10.86 -16.27 1.13
N LYS A 306 -11.11 -15.28 0.26
CA LYS A 306 -10.77 -15.37 -1.17
C LYS A 306 -9.26 -15.45 -1.38
N PHE A 307 -8.51 -14.61 -0.65
CA PHE A 307 -7.05 -14.65 -0.65
C PHE A 307 -6.54 -16.03 -0.23
N ASP A 308 -7.07 -16.59 0.86
CA ASP A 308 -6.63 -17.90 1.37
C ASP A 308 -6.85 -19.03 0.37
N ARG A 309 -7.94 -19.01 -0.39
CA ARG A 309 -8.17 -19.98 -1.47
C ARG A 309 -7.11 -19.87 -2.58
N ASN A 310 -6.80 -18.65 -3.03
CA ASN A 310 -5.76 -18.42 -4.03
C ASN A 310 -4.36 -18.73 -3.46
N LEU A 311 -4.13 -18.46 -2.18
CA LEU A 311 -2.90 -18.85 -1.48
C LEU A 311 -2.68 -20.36 -1.52
N GLY A 312 -3.75 -21.15 -1.33
CA GLY A 312 -3.67 -22.61 -1.46
C GLY A 312 -3.13 -23.04 -2.83
N VAL A 313 -3.65 -22.44 -3.91
CA VAL A 313 -3.16 -22.71 -5.28
C VAL A 313 -1.71 -22.27 -5.45
N LEU A 314 -1.35 -21.06 -4.95
CA LEU A 314 0.02 -20.58 -5.04
C LEU A 314 1.01 -21.50 -4.32
N LEU A 315 0.68 -21.98 -3.11
CA LEU A 315 1.53 -22.89 -2.34
C LEU A 315 1.82 -24.22 -3.08
N GLU A 316 0.88 -24.69 -3.89
CA GLU A 316 1.07 -25.88 -4.75
C GLU A 316 2.01 -25.58 -5.93
N GLU A 317 1.92 -24.40 -6.53
CA GLU A 317 2.70 -24.00 -7.72
C GLU A 317 4.15 -23.57 -7.37
N LEU A 318 4.44 -23.17 -6.13
CA LEU A 318 5.81 -22.79 -5.71
C LEU A 318 6.79 -23.92 -6.02
N ARG A 319 8.01 -23.58 -6.41
CA ARG A 319 9.13 -24.51 -6.62
C ARG A 319 9.93 -24.70 -5.32
N GLU A 320 10.83 -25.66 -5.30
CA GLU A 320 11.68 -25.94 -4.14
C GLU A 320 12.68 -24.80 -3.82
N ASP A 321 13.00 -23.98 -4.82
CA ASP A 321 13.90 -22.83 -4.76
C ASP A 321 13.16 -21.49 -4.70
N ASP A 322 11.87 -21.50 -4.34
CA ASP A 322 11.08 -20.31 -4.07
C ASP A 322 10.99 -20.03 -2.59
N LEU A 323 10.98 -18.74 -2.25
CA LEU A 323 10.60 -18.21 -0.94
C LEU A 323 9.34 -17.36 -1.09
N LEU A 324 8.32 -17.67 -0.31
CA LEU A 324 7.12 -16.83 -0.15
C LEU A 324 7.22 -16.06 1.16
N ILE A 325 6.94 -14.76 1.12
CA ILE A 325 6.75 -13.88 2.28
C ILE A 325 5.38 -13.22 2.15
N LEU A 326 4.54 -13.37 3.17
CA LEU A 326 3.27 -12.66 3.31
C LEU A 326 3.42 -11.63 4.41
N THR A 327 2.95 -10.41 4.17
CA THR A 327 3.00 -9.30 5.12
C THR A 327 1.87 -8.31 4.87
N ALA A 328 1.84 -7.22 5.64
CA ALA A 328 1.04 -6.04 5.39
C ALA A 328 1.93 -4.80 5.52
N ASP A 329 1.43 -3.65 5.14
CA ASP A 329 2.14 -2.38 5.15
C ASP A 329 1.70 -1.44 6.28
N HIS A 330 0.49 -1.62 6.81
CA HIS A 330 -0.11 -0.92 7.96
C HIS A 330 -1.36 -1.68 8.42
N GLY A 331 -2.13 -1.10 9.34
CA GLY A 331 -3.48 -1.52 9.67
C GLY A 331 -4.56 -0.60 9.08
N ASN A 332 -5.79 -1.07 9.05
CA ASN A 332 -6.99 -0.26 8.80
C ASN A 332 -8.21 -0.94 9.41
N ASP A 333 -8.29 -0.89 10.73
CA ASP A 333 -9.31 -1.59 11.51
C ASP A 333 -10.72 -1.12 11.14
N PRO A 334 -11.53 -1.97 10.48
CA PRO A 334 -12.86 -1.58 10.02
C PRO A 334 -13.87 -1.41 11.15
N THR A 335 -13.51 -1.73 12.39
CA THR A 335 -14.35 -1.52 13.58
C THR A 335 -14.01 -0.22 14.31
N TYR A 336 -12.89 0.41 13.96
CA TYR A 336 -12.40 1.62 14.62
C TYR A 336 -13.07 2.88 14.07
N SER A 337 -12.99 3.98 14.81
CA SER A 337 -13.58 5.27 14.43
C SER A 337 -12.83 5.92 13.25
N GLY A 338 -13.51 6.78 12.51
CA GLY A 338 -12.92 7.45 11.36
C GLY A 338 -12.79 6.52 10.13
N THR A 339 -12.00 6.91 9.16
CA THR A 339 -11.76 6.17 7.92
C THR A 339 -10.27 6.08 7.55
N ASP A 340 -9.40 6.54 8.46
CA ASP A 340 -7.94 6.55 8.27
C ASP A 340 -7.33 5.17 8.59
N HIS A 341 -6.10 4.95 8.13
CA HIS A 341 -5.28 3.79 8.49
C HIS A 341 -4.98 3.76 9.98
N THR A 342 -4.61 2.60 10.49
CA THR A 342 -4.31 2.38 11.91
C THR A 342 -2.87 1.93 12.12
N ARG A 343 -2.23 2.42 13.19
CA ARG A 343 -0.84 2.15 13.57
C ARG A 343 -0.75 0.79 14.27
N GLU A 344 -0.47 -0.24 13.49
CA GLU A 344 -0.47 -1.63 13.96
C GLU A 344 0.83 -2.37 13.65
N TYR A 345 1.12 -3.39 14.44
CA TYR A 345 2.03 -4.45 14.00
C TYR A 345 1.49 -5.09 12.73
N VAL A 346 2.38 -5.55 11.88
CA VAL A 346 2.01 -6.34 10.70
C VAL A 346 2.48 -7.79 10.84
N PRO A 347 1.79 -8.76 10.20
CA PRO A 347 2.26 -10.13 10.15
C PRO A 347 3.46 -10.25 9.22
N PHE A 348 4.39 -11.12 9.58
CA PHE A 348 5.40 -11.67 8.69
C PHE A 348 5.26 -13.17 8.71
N LEU A 349 4.91 -13.77 7.58
CA LEU A 349 4.83 -15.22 7.41
C LEU A 349 5.75 -15.61 6.26
N ALA A 350 6.68 -16.52 6.47
CA ALA A 350 7.59 -16.99 5.43
C ALA A 350 7.47 -18.51 5.23
N TYR A 351 7.50 -18.93 3.97
CA TYR A 351 7.40 -20.33 3.61
C TYR A 351 8.24 -20.67 2.38
N SER A 352 8.85 -21.84 2.41
CA SER A 352 9.44 -22.51 1.26
C SER A 352 9.21 -24.01 1.37
N LYS A 353 9.05 -24.72 0.24
CA LYS A 353 8.94 -26.20 0.22
C LYS A 353 10.16 -26.90 0.83
N THR A 354 11.28 -26.23 0.93
CA THR A 354 12.52 -26.76 1.51
C THR A 354 12.80 -26.28 2.92
N MET A 355 11.90 -25.48 3.50
CA MET A 355 11.99 -25.06 4.89
C MET A 355 11.83 -26.28 5.82
N LYS A 356 12.82 -26.53 6.66
CA LYS A 356 12.86 -27.73 7.50
C LYS A 356 11.84 -27.73 8.62
N GLU A 357 11.63 -26.56 9.21
CA GLU A 357 10.75 -26.37 10.37
C GLU A 357 10.06 -25.02 10.28
N GLY A 358 8.75 -24.99 10.52
CA GLY A 358 8.00 -23.79 10.80
C GLY A 358 8.11 -23.40 12.28
N GLY A 359 7.53 -22.26 12.64
CA GLY A 359 7.46 -21.81 14.02
C GLY A 359 7.78 -20.32 14.20
N PRO A 360 7.70 -19.83 15.45
CA PRO A 360 7.90 -18.42 15.74
C PRO A 360 9.36 -17.99 15.52
N LEU A 361 9.52 -16.74 15.11
CA LEU A 361 10.76 -15.98 15.12
C LEU A 361 10.66 -14.89 16.18
N GLU A 362 11.80 -14.29 16.56
CA GLU A 362 11.81 -13.06 17.34
C GLU A 362 11.20 -11.93 16.53
N ASN A 363 10.40 -11.08 17.18
CA ASN A 363 9.80 -9.91 16.52
C ASN A 363 10.89 -8.93 16.08
N GLU A 364 10.62 -8.25 14.99
CA GLU A 364 11.54 -7.26 14.40
C GLU A 364 10.92 -5.86 14.47
N ASP A 365 11.79 -4.84 14.49
CA ASP A 365 11.41 -3.45 14.72
C ASP A 365 11.40 -2.59 13.46
N THR A 366 11.52 -3.23 12.28
CA THR A 366 11.43 -2.57 10.98
C THR A 366 10.99 -3.52 9.88
N PHE A 367 10.17 -3.04 8.95
CA PHE A 367 9.78 -3.76 7.73
C PHE A 367 10.96 -3.99 6.77
N SER A 368 12.04 -3.23 6.95
CA SER A 368 13.22 -3.29 6.06
C SER A 368 13.99 -4.61 6.12
N ILE A 369 13.70 -5.47 7.11
CA ILE A 369 14.20 -6.85 7.12
C ILE A 369 13.84 -7.60 5.83
N ILE A 370 12.70 -7.24 5.19
CA ILE A 370 12.23 -7.88 3.96
C ILE A 370 13.18 -7.56 2.81
N GLY A 371 13.39 -6.27 2.48
CA GLY A 371 14.28 -5.86 1.41
C GLY A 371 15.72 -6.26 1.65
N ALA A 372 16.20 -6.16 2.91
CA ALA A 372 17.54 -6.58 3.29
C ALA A 372 17.74 -8.10 3.10
N SER A 373 16.75 -8.94 3.46
CA SER A 373 16.83 -10.39 3.27
C SER A 373 16.74 -10.78 1.79
N VAL A 374 15.93 -10.08 0.99
CA VAL A 374 15.87 -10.27 -0.46
C VAL A 374 17.21 -9.92 -1.11
N ALA A 375 17.81 -8.77 -0.76
CA ALA A 375 19.10 -8.37 -1.29
C ALA A 375 20.22 -9.36 -0.91
N ASP A 376 20.27 -9.79 0.35
CA ASP A 376 21.22 -10.77 0.85
C ASP A 376 21.10 -12.13 0.15
N ASN A 377 19.88 -12.57 -0.15
CA ASN A 377 19.65 -13.81 -0.92
C ASN A 377 20.34 -13.80 -2.29
N PHE A 378 20.44 -12.64 -2.90
CA PHE A 378 21.05 -12.49 -4.24
C PHE A 378 22.48 -11.95 -4.20
N ASP A 379 23.13 -11.88 -3.03
CA ASP A 379 24.46 -11.26 -2.81
C ASP A 379 24.51 -9.80 -3.26
N VAL A 380 23.40 -9.09 -3.17
CA VAL A 380 23.28 -7.68 -3.54
C VAL A 380 23.40 -6.81 -2.29
N LYS A 381 24.26 -5.80 -2.35
CA LYS A 381 24.41 -4.85 -1.25
C LYS A 381 23.25 -3.86 -1.25
N MET A 382 22.65 -3.66 -0.09
CA MET A 382 21.65 -2.61 0.08
C MET A 382 22.25 -1.22 -0.20
N PRO A 383 21.49 -0.29 -0.81
CA PRO A 383 21.95 1.07 -1.05
C PRO A 383 22.37 1.80 0.24
N GLU A 384 23.29 2.75 0.11
CA GLU A 384 23.69 3.60 1.23
C GLU A 384 22.50 4.43 1.75
N GLY A 385 22.38 4.54 3.07
CA GLY A 385 21.29 5.26 3.72
C GLY A 385 20.04 4.42 3.95
N THR A 386 19.98 3.17 3.50
CA THR A 386 18.91 2.24 3.82
C THR A 386 19.03 1.72 5.25
N ILE A 387 17.89 1.37 5.84
CA ILE A 387 17.81 0.70 7.15
C ILE A 387 17.52 -0.80 6.99
N GLY A 388 17.54 -1.52 8.11
CA GLY A 388 17.23 -2.95 8.18
C GLY A 388 18.45 -3.85 8.12
N HIS A 389 18.21 -5.12 8.37
CA HIS A 389 19.20 -6.18 8.34
C HIS A 389 18.58 -7.47 7.78
N SER A 390 19.40 -8.38 7.30
CA SER A 390 18.93 -9.66 6.77
C SER A 390 18.59 -10.64 7.89
N ILE A 391 17.48 -11.31 7.72
CA ILE A 391 17.06 -12.46 8.53
C ILE A 391 17.06 -13.76 7.72
N LEU A 392 17.67 -13.76 6.54
CA LEU A 392 17.66 -14.88 5.60
C LEU A 392 18.09 -16.21 6.25
N GLU A 393 19.07 -16.17 7.14
CA GLU A 393 19.54 -17.36 7.87
C GLU A 393 18.44 -18.04 8.69
N LYS A 394 17.48 -17.26 9.17
CA LYS A 394 16.33 -17.76 9.94
C LYS A 394 15.24 -18.35 9.04
N LEU A 395 15.35 -18.18 7.72
CA LEU A 395 14.35 -18.59 6.72
C LEU A 395 14.80 -19.78 5.85
N CYS A 396 16.01 -20.32 6.07
CA CYS A 396 16.58 -21.42 5.27
C CYS A 396 16.49 -22.78 5.97
#